data_be2da312906bec65e71375662c7dc956
#
_entry.id   be2da312906bec65e71375662c7dc956
#
_cell.length_a   1.000
_cell.length_b   1.000
_cell.length_c   1.000
_cell.angle_alpha   90.00
_cell.angle_beta   90.00
_cell.angle_gamma   90.00
#
_symmetry.space_group_name_H-M   'P 1'
#
loop_
_entity.id
_entity.type
_entity.pdbx_description
1 polymer ?
#
loop_
_entity_poly.entity_id
_entity_poly.type
_entity_poly.pdbx_seq_one_letter_code
_entity_poly.pdbx_strand_id
1 'polypeptide(L)'
;MKLFLLVMAGLAVSGGEWSKPAEIVVDDTVCATYRARVDDGGHLVIALTLADGWHTFAMDNQIRANEKLAGKKALGMDKPTSFVVSGGLTVDGPWMQPALLDFSKPELRIFSWGFEKQASFAAKVKRTGTAARVGIRAQACTETICKDINTSLDLDLALAAGPVEPGLSALTPIRAQ
;
A
#
# COMPACT_ATOMS: atom_id res chain seq x y z
N MET A 1 -49.29 12.57 -31.04
CA MET A 1 -48.27 11.56 -30.77
C MET A 1 -47.22 12.23 -29.91
N LYS A 2 -47.29 12.06 -28.54
CA LYS A 2 -46.37 12.68 -27.58
C LYS A 2 -45.23 11.70 -27.31
N LEU A 3 -44.03 12.09 -27.69
CA LEU A 3 -42.80 11.35 -27.45
C LEU A 3 -42.37 11.56 -25.98
N PHE A 4 -42.46 10.52 -25.17
CA PHE A 4 -41.93 10.53 -23.80
C PHE A 4 -40.42 10.24 -23.88
N LEU A 5 -39.61 11.24 -23.60
CA LEU A 5 -38.17 11.06 -23.41
C LEU A 5 -37.95 10.47 -22.02
N LEU A 6 -37.58 9.19 -21.97
CA LEU A 6 -37.17 8.54 -20.72
C LEU A 6 -35.72 8.98 -20.41
N VAL A 7 -35.56 9.92 -19.47
CA VAL A 7 -34.25 10.27 -18.93
C VAL A 7 -33.86 9.15 -17.96
N MET A 8 -32.99 8.26 -18.39
CA MET A 8 -32.31 7.32 -17.51
C MET A 8 -31.29 8.12 -16.67
N ALA A 9 -31.67 8.47 -15.45
CA ALA A 9 -30.73 8.94 -14.46
C ALA A 9 -29.82 7.77 -14.07
N GLY A 10 -28.62 7.73 -14.65
CA GLY A 10 -27.58 6.83 -14.21
C GLY A 10 -27.24 7.16 -12.74
N LEU A 11 -27.60 6.26 -11.83
CA LEU A 11 -27.09 6.28 -10.45
C LEU A 11 -25.57 6.09 -10.54
N ALA A 12 -24.82 7.18 -10.40
CA ALA A 12 -23.42 7.12 -10.13
C ALA A 12 -23.25 6.39 -8.79
N VAL A 13 -22.81 5.16 -8.82
CA VAL A 13 -22.35 4.44 -7.62
C VAL A 13 -21.14 5.20 -7.12
N SER A 14 -21.33 6.06 -6.13
CA SER A 14 -20.24 6.73 -5.44
C SER A 14 -19.49 5.68 -4.62
N GLY A 15 -18.51 5.02 -5.24
CA GLY A 15 -17.54 4.22 -4.51
C GLY A 15 -16.83 5.12 -3.51
N GLY A 16 -16.56 4.65 -2.31
CA GLY A 16 -15.85 5.41 -1.27
C GLY A 16 -14.60 6.06 -1.84
N GLU A 17 -14.47 7.33 -1.55
CA GLU A 17 -13.41 8.12 -2.13
C GLU A 17 -12.04 7.68 -1.61
N TRP A 18 -11.09 7.59 -2.51
CA TRP A 18 -9.68 7.48 -2.16
C TRP A 18 -9.22 8.77 -1.47
N SER A 19 -8.33 8.65 -0.52
CA SER A 19 -7.62 9.80 0.05
C SER A 19 -6.99 10.66 -1.05
N LYS A 20 -6.66 11.90 -0.73
CA LYS A 20 -5.72 12.66 -1.56
C LYS A 20 -4.45 11.84 -1.73
N PRO A 21 -3.81 11.88 -2.93
CA PRO A 21 -2.56 11.17 -3.14
C PRO A 21 -1.44 11.76 -2.28
N ALA A 22 -0.55 10.90 -1.76
CA ALA A 22 0.76 11.31 -1.28
C ALA A 22 1.79 10.94 -2.35
N GLU A 23 2.35 11.96 -2.98
CA GLU A 23 3.34 11.82 -4.03
C GLU A 23 4.74 11.96 -3.45
N ILE A 24 5.62 11.06 -3.85
CA ILE A 24 7.04 11.05 -3.48
C ILE A 24 7.83 11.50 -4.70
N VAL A 25 8.57 12.58 -4.54
CA VAL A 25 9.28 13.23 -5.64
C VAL A 25 10.80 13.07 -5.46
N VAL A 26 11.47 12.76 -6.56
CA VAL A 26 12.93 12.74 -6.67
C VAL A 26 13.27 13.47 -7.97
N ASP A 27 14.13 14.49 -7.89
CA ASP A 27 14.57 15.31 -9.04
C ASP A 27 13.38 15.76 -9.91
N ASP A 28 12.38 16.40 -9.27
CA ASP A 28 11.15 16.90 -9.87
C ASP A 28 10.26 15.85 -10.55
N THR A 29 10.53 14.57 -10.34
CA THR A 29 9.75 13.46 -10.90
C THR A 29 9.08 12.66 -9.80
N VAL A 30 7.78 12.37 -9.95
CA VAL A 30 7.06 11.50 -9.02
C VAL A 30 7.54 10.06 -9.20
N CYS A 31 8.18 9.51 -8.18
CA CYS A 31 8.66 8.12 -8.19
C CYS A 31 7.68 7.12 -7.56
N ALA A 32 6.85 7.59 -6.63
CA ALA A 32 5.82 6.76 -5.99
C ALA A 32 4.60 7.60 -5.61
N THR A 33 3.42 7.01 -5.69
CA THR A 33 2.15 7.61 -5.27
C THR A 33 1.38 6.64 -4.40
N TYR A 34 0.97 7.09 -3.22
CA TYR A 34 0.14 6.33 -2.30
C TYR A 34 -1.25 6.95 -2.20
N ARG A 35 -2.27 6.10 -2.10
CA ARG A 35 -3.66 6.44 -1.75
C ARG A 35 -4.22 5.41 -0.81
N ALA A 36 -5.19 5.78 0.01
CA ALA A 36 -5.87 4.85 0.90
C ALA A 36 -7.38 5.08 0.90
N ARG A 37 -8.14 4.02 1.18
CA ARG A 37 -9.58 4.07 1.44
C ARG A 37 -10.00 2.92 2.36
N VAL A 38 -11.18 3.02 2.92
CA VAL A 38 -11.84 1.88 3.57
C VAL A 38 -12.91 1.36 2.62
N ASP A 39 -12.93 0.05 2.40
CA ASP A 39 -13.93 -0.62 1.57
C ASP A 39 -15.15 -1.11 2.38
N ASP A 40 -16.23 -1.49 1.68
CA ASP A 40 -17.47 -2.02 2.29
C ASP A 40 -17.25 -3.36 3.01
N GLY A 41 -16.18 -4.08 2.69
CA GLY A 41 -15.73 -5.27 3.39
C GLY A 41 -15.08 -4.99 4.74
N GLY A 42 -14.86 -3.71 5.09
CA GLY A 42 -14.18 -3.29 6.32
C GLY A 42 -12.67 -3.53 6.25
N HIS A 43 -12.07 -3.34 5.07
CA HIS A 43 -10.63 -3.34 4.90
C HIS A 43 -10.14 -1.91 4.66
N LEU A 44 -9.06 -1.54 5.33
CA LEU A 44 -8.23 -0.44 4.91
C LEU A 44 -7.38 -0.94 3.76
N VAL A 45 -7.55 -0.33 2.59
CA VAL A 45 -6.78 -0.63 1.38
C VAL A 45 -5.84 0.51 1.10
N ILE A 46 -4.57 0.21 0.85
CA ILE A 46 -3.55 1.16 0.46
C ILE A 46 -3.04 0.77 -0.92
N ALA A 47 -3.28 1.64 -1.89
CA ALA A 47 -2.77 1.49 -3.25
C ALA A 47 -1.47 2.26 -3.42
N LEU A 48 -0.48 1.62 -4.01
CA LEU A 48 0.80 2.17 -4.40
C LEU A 48 0.95 2.07 -5.91
N THR A 49 1.37 3.17 -6.53
CA THR A 49 1.85 3.19 -7.91
C THR A 49 3.30 3.68 -7.91
N LEU A 50 4.17 2.98 -8.60
CA LEU A 50 5.58 3.31 -8.78
C LEU A 50 5.83 3.69 -10.24
N ALA A 51 6.67 4.70 -10.46
CA ALA A 51 7.15 5.03 -11.79
C ALA A 51 8.05 3.91 -12.34
N ASP A 52 8.20 3.87 -13.66
CA ASP A 52 9.05 2.87 -14.32
C ASP A 52 10.48 2.91 -13.79
N GLY A 53 11.04 1.72 -13.56
CA GLY A 53 12.39 1.54 -13.00
C GLY A 53 12.49 1.72 -11.48
N TRP A 54 11.39 2.06 -10.80
CA TRP A 54 11.33 2.12 -9.34
C TRP A 54 10.72 0.86 -8.76
N HIS A 55 11.23 0.43 -7.62
CA HIS A 55 10.69 -0.66 -6.81
C HIS A 55 10.66 -0.29 -5.32
N THR A 56 9.85 -0.96 -4.55
CA THR A 56 9.77 -0.84 -3.08
C THR A 56 9.79 -2.22 -2.45
N PHE A 57 9.90 -2.28 -1.12
CA PHE A 57 10.16 -3.51 -0.40
C PHE A 57 8.95 -4.03 0.35
N ALA A 58 8.85 -5.35 0.46
CA ALA A 58 7.81 -6.05 1.19
C ALA A 58 7.74 -5.61 2.65
N MET A 59 6.56 -5.68 3.25
CA MET A 59 6.37 -5.35 4.66
C MET A 59 7.16 -6.28 5.59
N ASP A 60 7.36 -7.53 5.20
CA ASP A 60 8.13 -8.55 5.92
C ASP A 60 9.54 -8.78 5.33
N ASN A 61 10.06 -7.83 4.55
CA ASN A 61 11.37 -7.93 3.89
C ASN A 61 12.50 -8.24 4.88
N GLN A 62 12.51 -7.54 6.03
CA GLN A 62 13.51 -7.72 7.08
C GLN A 62 13.52 -9.16 7.64
N ILE A 63 12.35 -9.73 7.87
CA ILE A 63 12.20 -11.08 8.41
C ILE A 63 12.75 -12.10 7.41
N ARG A 64 12.34 -11.96 6.14
CA ARG A 64 12.80 -12.82 5.03
C ARG A 64 14.31 -12.74 4.85
N ALA A 65 14.87 -11.53 4.87
CA ALA A 65 16.29 -11.31 4.74
C ALA A 65 17.07 -11.97 5.90
N ASN A 66 16.62 -11.81 7.13
CA ASN A 66 17.24 -12.40 8.31
C ASN A 66 17.23 -13.95 8.26
N GLU A 67 16.13 -14.55 7.81
CA GLU A 67 16.04 -16.01 7.61
C GLU A 67 17.09 -16.50 6.61
N LYS A 68 17.28 -15.78 5.49
CA LYS A 68 18.28 -16.14 4.47
C LYS A 68 19.71 -15.92 4.93
N LEU A 69 19.93 -14.89 5.73
CA LEU A 69 21.25 -14.60 6.29
C LEU A 69 21.68 -15.63 7.34
N ALA A 70 20.73 -16.31 8.01
CA ALA A 70 21.01 -17.33 9.01
C ALA A 70 22.03 -16.87 10.07
N GLY A 71 21.89 -15.66 10.58
CA GLY A 71 22.78 -15.04 11.57
C GLY A 71 24.04 -14.36 10.99
N LYS A 72 24.26 -14.44 9.68
CA LYS A 72 25.37 -13.70 9.04
C LYS A 72 25.01 -12.24 8.85
N LYS A 73 25.99 -11.35 8.90
CA LYS A 73 25.78 -9.93 8.68
C LYS A 73 25.50 -9.64 7.20
N ALA A 74 24.44 -8.88 6.91
CA ALA A 74 24.17 -8.33 5.60
C ALA A 74 25.18 -7.23 5.25
N LEU A 75 25.46 -6.99 3.96
CA LEU A 75 26.20 -5.82 3.49
C LEU A 75 25.31 -4.59 3.37
N GLY A 76 24.03 -4.78 3.19
CA GLY A 76 23.01 -3.74 3.17
C GLY A 76 21.67 -4.33 3.54
N MET A 77 20.72 -3.49 3.92
CA MET A 77 19.38 -3.93 4.28
C MET A 77 18.37 -2.87 3.86
N ASP A 78 17.51 -3.29 2.97
CA ASP A 78 16.47 -2.44 2.41
C ASP A 78 15.36 -2.25 3.44
N LYS A 79 14.87 -1.01 3.58
CA LYS A 79 13.86 -0.66 4.56
C LYS A 79 12.50 -1.21 4.13
N PRO A 80 11.85 -2.02 4.97
CA PRO A 80 10.53 -2.57 4.64
C PRO A 80 9.48 -1.47 4.58
N THR A 81 8.44 -1.72 3.80
CA THR A 81 7.21 -0.92 3.85
C THR A 81 6.49 -1.17 5.16
N SER A 82 6.02 -0.12 5.81
CA SER A 82 5.21 -0.21 7.02
C SER A 82 4.16 0.87 7.08
N PHE A 83 3.03 0.54 7.72
CA PHE A 83 1.89 1.43 7.89
C PHE A 83 1.53 1.54 9.37
N VAL A 84 1.32 2.79 9.83
CA VAL A 84 0.87 3.09 11.19
C VAL A 84 -0.50 3.75 11.08
N VAL A 85 -1.53 3.08 11.56
CA VAL A 85 -2.91 3.57 11.54
C VAL A 85 -3.21 4.25 12.88
N SER A 86 -3.85 5.41 12.82
CA SER A 86 -4.24 6.18 13.99
C SER A 86 -5.57 6.91 13.79
N GLY A 87 -6.14 7.46 14.88
CA GLY A 87 -7.44 8.13 14.84
C GLY A 87 -8.59 7.13 14.88
N GLY A 88 -9.61 7.34 14.05
CA GLY A 88 -10.88 6.58 14.04
C GLY A 88 -10.81 5.19 13.40
N LEU A 89 -9.63 4.61 13.20
CA LEU A 89 -9.43 3.24 12.73
C LEU A 89 -8.48 2.47 13.64
N THR A 90 -8.79 1.20 13.84
CA THR A 90 -7.91 0.23 14.51
C THR A 90 -7.74 -0.99 13.61
N VAL A 91 -6.50 -1.41 13.37
CA VAL A 91 -6.20 -2.63 12.61
C VAL A 91 -6.63 -3.85 13.43
N ASP A 92 -7.37 -4.76 12.80
CA ASP A 92 -7.95 -5.97 13.41
C ASP A 92 -7.57 -7.20 12.59
N GLY A 93 -6.32 -7.58 12.65
CA GLY A 93 -5.74 -8.71 11.93
C GLY A 93 -4.41 -8.39 11.27
N PRO A 94 -3.84 -9.35 10.56
CA PRO A 94 -2.58 -9.15 9.86
C PRO A 94 -2.75 -8.22 8.66
N TRP A 95 -1.68 -7.50 8.32
CA TRP A 95 -1.55 -6.89 7.02
C TRP A 95 -1.40 -7.96 5.94
N MET A 96 -1.90 -7.66 4.76
CA MET A 96 -1.81 -8.49 3.58
C MET A 96 -1.11 -7.70 2.47
N GLN A 97 -0.33 -8.40 1.65
CA GLN A 97 0.45 -7.83 0.55
C GLN A 97 0.37 -8.72 -0.69
N PRO A 98 0.65 -8.20 -1.90
CA PRO A 98 0.65 -8.98 -3.13
C PRO A 98 1.79 -10.01 -3.17
N ALA A 99 1.78 -10.86 -4.20
CA ALA A 99 2.92 -11.70 -4.53
C ALA A 99 4.19 -10.87 -4.71
N LEU A 100 5.31 -11.39 -4.22
CA LEU A 100 6.58 -10.67 -4.17
C LEU A 100 7.44 -10.97 -5.40
N LEU A 101 8.14 -9.95 -5.87
CA LEU A 101 9.29 -10.07 -6.76
C LEU A 101 10.55 -10.23 -5.92
N ASP A 102 11.54 -10.98 -6.44
CA ASP A 102 12.84 -11.19 -5.79
C ASP A 102 13.89 -10.25 -6.40
N PHE A 103 14.42 -9.34 -5.59
CA PHE A 103 15.49 -8.40 -5.94
C PHE A 103 16.83 -8.77 -5.28
N SER A 104 16.93 -9.97 -4.74
CA SER A 104 18.12 -10.41 -4.00
C SER A 104 19.37 -10.40 -4.87
N LYS A 105 20.51 -10.07 -4.25
CA LYS A 105 21.87 -10.19 -4.79
C LYS A 105 22.69 -11.04 -3.82
N PRO A 106 22.54 -12.38 -3.90
CA PRO A 106 23.13 -13.31 -2.92
C PRO A 106 24.65 -13.20 -2.83
N GLU A 107 25.33 -12.90 -3.94
CA GLU A 107 26.77 -12.68 -4.01
C GLU A 107 27.23 -11.51 -3.12
N LEU A 108 26.36 -10.53 -2.91
CA LEU A 108 26.55 -9.38 -2.00
C LEU A 108 25.91 -9.62 -0.63
N ARG A 109 25.34 -10.79 -0.37
CA ARG A 109 24.54 -11.09 0.82
C ARG A 109 23.43 -10.05 1.08
N ILE A 110 22.81 -9.56 0.00
CA ILE A 110 21.63 -8.73 0.01
C ILE A 110 20.46 -9.64 -0.37
N PHE A 111 19.48 -9.77 0.52
CA PHE A 111 18.26 -10.54 0.29
C PHE A 111 17.08 -9.59 0.41
N SER A 112 16.31 -9.44 -0.67
CA SER A 112 15.30 -8.41 -0.79
C SER A 112 14.14 -8.85 -1.65
N TRP A 113 12.93 -8.59 -1.19
CA TRP A 113 11.68 -8.85 -1.90
C TRP A 113 10.81 -7.60 -1.87
N GLY A 114 10.02 -7.42 -2.91
CA GLY A 114 9.17 -6.23 -2.99
C GLY A 114 8.30 -6.18 -4.23
N PHE A 115 8.06 -4.96 -4.72
CA PHE A 115 7.08 -4.67 -5.74
C PHE A 115 7.60 -3.65 -6.73
N GLU A 116 7.14 -3.77 -7.97
CA GLU A 116 7.29 -2.79 -9.06
C GLU A 116 5.92 -2.38 -9.56
N LYS A 117 5.84 -1.25 -10.26
CA LYS A 117 4.66 -0.71 -10.93
C LYS A 117 3.50 -0.44 -9.97
N GLN A 118 2.84 -1.47 -9.48
CA GLN A 118 1.67 -1.34 -8.62
C GLN A 118 1.67 -2.40 -7.52
N ALA A 119 1.22 -1.99 -6.34
CA ALA A 119 0.96 -2.88 -5.22
C ALA A 119 -0.26 -2.39 -4.44
N SER A 120 -1.07 -3.33 -3.95
CA SER A 120 -2.16 -3.06 -3.03
C SER A 120 -1.90 -3.78 -1.72
N PHE A 121 -2.00 -3.06 -0.62
CA PHE A 121 -1.89 -3.62 0.74
C PHE A 121 -3.25 -3.51 1.41
N ALA A 122 -3.60 -4.47 2.23
CA ALA A 122 -4.87 -4.44 2.95
C ALA A 122 -4.73 -4.95 4.37
N ALA A 123 -5.55 -4.41 5.26
CA ALA A 123 -5.77 -4.96 6.59
C ALA A 123 -7.23 -4.83 6.99
N LYS A 124 -7.76 -5.81 7.71
CA LYS A 124 -9.07 -5.68 8.36
C LYS A 124 -9.00 -4.57 9.39
N VAL A 125 -10.04 -3.73 9.44
CA VAL A 125 -10.08 -2.61 10.39
C VAL A 125 -11.44 -2.51 11.10
N LYS A 126 -11.39 -2.00 12.32
CA LYS A 126 -12.56 -1.54 13.07
C LYS A 126 -12.60 -0.03 13.02
N ARG A 127 -13.77 0.51 12.69
CA ARG A 127 -14.04 1.94 12.67
C ARG A 127 -14.55 2.40 14.02
N THR A 128 -13.89 3.42 14.57
CA THR A 128 -14.21 3.98 15.90
C THR A 128 -14.41 5.48 15.86
N GLY A 129 -14.26 6.12 14.70
CA GLY A 129 -14.41 7.56 14.54
C GLY A 129 -14.69 7.98 13.10
N THR A 130 -14.65 9.28 12.84
CA THR A 130 -14.97 9.89 11.55
C THR A 130 -13.78 10.31 10.72
N ALA A 131 -12.58 10.26 11.27
CA ALA A 131 -11.33 10.56 10.57
C ALA A 131 -10.20 9.65 11.05
N ALA A 132 -9.29 9.30 10.15
CA ALA A 132 -8.11 8.54 10.48
C ALA A 132 -6.89 9.03 9.70
N ARG A 133 -5.71 8.62 10.15
CA ARG A 133 -4.45 8.87 9.47
C ARG A 133 -3.68 7.59 9.32
N VAL A 134 -3.08 7.40 8.14
CA VAL A 134 -2.17 6.29 7.84
C VAL A 134 -0.78 6.87 7.62
N GLY A 135 0.12 6.70 8.57
CA GLY A 135 1.54 6.98 8.41
C GLY A 135 2.20 5.90 7.55
N ILE A 136 3.05 6.30 6.63
CA ILE A 136 3.73 5.42 5.69
C ILE A 136 5.24 5.60 5.87
N ARG A 137 5.94 4.50 6.15
CA ARG A 137 7.40 4.43 6.11
C ARG A 137 7.79 3.34 5.14
N ALA A 138 8.65 3.68 4.20
CA ALA A 138 9.11 2.76 3.17
C ALA A 138 10.43 3.27 2.57
N GLN A 139 10.93 2.57 1.58
CA GLN A 139 12.01 3.01 0.71
C GLN A 139 11.65 2.67 -0.72
N ALA A 140 11.82 3.59 -1.64
CA ALA A 140 11.74 3.33 -3.07
C ALA A 140 13.14 3.45 -3.67
N CYS A 141 13.52 2.49 -4.49
CA CYS A 141 14.85 2.40 -5.10
C CYS A 141 14.75 2.22 -6.62
N THR A 142 15.79 2.70 -7.31
CA THR A 142 16.19 2.24 -8.63
C THR A 142 17.40 1.32 -8.48
N GLU A 143 18.08 0.99 -9.56
CA GLU A 143 19.35 0.26 -9.49
C GLU A 143 20.47 1.05 -8.79
N THR A 144 20.39 2.36 -8.77
CA THR A 144 21.49 3.24 -8.36
C THR A 144 21.19 4.15 -7.17
N ILE A 145 19.94 4.51 -6.96
CA ILE A 145 19.53 5.42 -5.89
C ILE A 145 18.35 4.87 -5.10
N CYS A 146 18.27 5.24 -3.83
CA CYS A 146 17.14 4.96 -2.97
C CYS A 146 16.62 6.25 -2.33
N LYS A 147 15.30 6.37 -2.23
CA LYS A 147 14.58 7.45 -1.54
C LYS A 147 13.86 6.89 -0.33
N ASP A 148 14.18 7.39 0.84
CA ASP A 148 13.40 7.11 2.04
C ASP A 148 12.04 7.82 1.96
N ILE A 149 11.01 7.09 2.30
CA ILE A 149 9.62 7.55 2.34
C ILE A 149 9.17 7.66 3.79
N ASN A 150 8.72 8.86 4.16
CA ASN A 150 8.07 9.12 5.44
C ASN A 150 6.96 10.15 5.20
N THR A 151 5.74 9.68 5.01
CA THR A 151 4.58 10.49 4.66
C THR A 151 3.32 9.98 5.36
N SER A 152 2.19 10.62 5.13
CA SER A 152 0.90 10.15 5.66
C SER A 152 -0.26 10.49 4.73
N LEU A 153 -1.33 9.71 4.88
CA LEU A 153 -2.61 9.90 4.22
C LEU A 153 -3.67 10.20 5.28
N ASP A 154 -4.47 11.22 5.05
CA ASP A 154 -5.65 11.51 5.86
C ASP A 154 -6.89 10.90 5.20
N LEU A 155 -7.71 10.24 6.00
CA LEU A 155 -8.94 9.57 5.59
C LEU A 155 -10.16 10.25 6.24
N ASP A 156 -11.10 10.66 5.41
CA ASP A 156 -12.45 11.04 5.87
C ASP A 156 -13.31 9.77 5.93
N LEU A 157 -13.59 9.33 7.13
CA LEU A 157 -14.41 8.15 7.37
C LEU A 157 -15.90 8.48 7.45
N ALA A 158 -16.31 9.74 7.42
CA ALA A 158 -17.73 10.11 7.35
C ALA A 158 -18.34 9.81 5.99
N LEU A 159 -17.52 9.73 4.95
CA LEU A 159 -17.92 9.31 3.61
C LEU A 159 -18.30 7.83 3.57
N ALA A 160 -19.14 7.46 2.63
CA ALA A 160 -19.50 6.06 2.40
C ALA A 160 -18.25 5.24 2.08
N ALA A 161 -18.19 4.01 2.58
CA ALA A 161 -17.15 3.07 2.21
C ALA A 161 -17.23 2.78 0.70
N GLY A 162 -16.10 2.45 0.09
CA GLY A 162 -16.04 2.08 -1.31
C GLY A 162 -16.40 0.63 -1.55
N PRO A 163 -16.63 0.23 -2.80
CA PRO A 163 -16.83 -1.18 -3.11
C PRO A 163 -15.66 -2.01 -2.61
N VAL A 164 -15.93 -3.28 -2.29
CA VAL A 164 -14.87 -4.23 -1.91
C VAL A 164 -13.78 -4.21 -2.99
N GLU A 165 -12.53 -4.06 -2.56
CA GLU A 165 -11.41 -3.97 -3.48
C GLU A 165 -11.26 -5.28 -4.27
N PRO A 166 -11.28 -5.24 -5.62
CA PRO A 166 -11.00 -6.41 -6.42
C PRO A 166 -9.59 -6.94 -6.15
N GLY A 167 -9.43 -8.25 -6.04
CA GLY A 167 -8.12 -8.88 -5.88
C GLY A 167 -7.61 -9.00 -4.45
N LEU A 168 -8.37 -8.61 -3.42
CA LEU A 168 -7.98 -8.88 -2.02
C LEU A 168 -7.73 -10.36 -1.74
N SER A 169 -8.44 -11.26 -2.43
CA SER A 169 -8.25 -12.71 -2.31
C SER A 169 -6.89 -13.21 -2.84
N ALA A 170 -6.20 -12.41 -3.64
CA ALA A 170 -4.86 -12.72 -4.15
C ALA A 170 -3.75 -12.22 -3.21
N LEU A 171 -4.09 -11.44 -2.18
CA LEU A 171 -3.13 -10.98 -1.19
C LEU A 171 -2.79 -12.09 -0.19
N THR A 172 -1.57 -12.09 0.29
CA THR A 172 -1.09 -13.02 1.31
C THR A 172 -0.76 -12.30 2.60
N PRO A 173 -1.03 -12.91 3.78
CA PRO A 173 -0.62 -12.32 5.04
C PRO A 173 0.89 -12.13 5.11
N ILE A 174 1.32 -11.00 5.67
CA ILE A 174 2.74 -10.79 6.00
C ILE A 174 3.17 -11.79 7.07
N ARG A 175 4.47 -12.15 7.08
CA ARG A 175 5.03 -12.96 8.17
C ARG A 175 4.98 -12.16 9.47
N ALA A 176 4.56 -12.81 10.54
CA ALA A 176 4.61 -12.23 11.88
C ALA A 176 6.07 -12.04 12.35
N GLN A 177 6.32 -10.95 13.09
CA GLN A 177 7.58 -10.73 13.76
C GLN A 177 7.71 -11.63 14.99
#